data_2f30df3bec824a445751361508d5bdc2
#
_entry.id   2f30df3bec824a445751361508d5bdc2
#
_cell.length_a   1.000
_cell.length_b   1.000
_cell.length_c   1.000
_cell.angle_alpha   90.00
_cell.angle_beta   90.00
_cell.angle_gamma   90.00
#
_symmetry.space_group_name_H-M   'P 1'
#
loop_
_entity.id
_entity.type
_entity.pdbx_description
1 polymer ?
#
loop_
_entity_poly.entity_id
_entity_poly.type
_entity_poly.pdbx_seq_one_letter_code
_entity_poly.pdbx_strand_id
1 'polypeptide(L)'
;MQQRSRSTFKGVVTVSLMTVNVIAWCLVLFTVAIAKFILPVPAWRRWLSRAMTALAEGWIGTNNAIFRLMGSLPLEPRGLEGLSTSEWYLVVSNHRSWVDILVLQGVFNRRIPFLKFFLKQQLIW
;
A
#
# COMPACT_ATOMS: atom_id res chain seq x y z
N MET A 1 17.43 26.11 14.97
CA MET A 1 16.95 26.38 13.59
C MET A 1 17.35 25.29 12.58
N GLN A 2 18.57 24.82 12.56
CA GLN A 2 19.11 23.86 11.59
C GLN A 2 18.42 22.48 11.62
N GLN A 3 18.02 21.97 12.79
CA GLN A 3 17.35 20.66 12.92
C GLN A 3 15.92 20.68 12.35
N ARG A 4 15.19 21.78 12.53
CA ARG A 4 13.85 21.97 11.98
C ARG A 4 13.86 22.03 10.44
N SER A 5 14.85 22.70 9.86
CA SER A 5 15.03 22.78 8.41
C SER A 5 15.32 21.40 7.78
N ARG A 6 16.19 20.59 8.43
CA ARG A 6 16.51 19.24 7.98
C ARG A 6 15.30 18.28 8.03
N SER A 7 14.45 18.41 9.05
CA SER A 7 13.24 17.59 9.16
C SER A 7 12.20 17.96 8.10
N THR A 8 12.03 19.27 7.81
CA THR A 8 11.14 19.76 6.76
C THR A 8 11.62 19.30 5.38
N PHE A 9 12.91 19.41 5.09
CA PHE A 9 13.48 18.94 3.82
C PHE A 9 13.27 17.44 3.62
N LYS A 10 13.56 16.60 4.64
CA LYS A 10 13.28 15.17 4.59
C LYS A 10 11.81 14.87 4.35
N GLY A 11 10.90 15.60 5.01
CA GLY A 11 9.47 15.46 4.82
C GLY A 11 9.05 15.75 3.38
N VAL A 12 9.51 16.84 2.80
CA VAL A 12 9.24 17.22 1.40
C VAL A 12 9.75 16.14 0.44
N VAL A 13 10.99 15.69 0.62
CA VAL A 13 11.58 14.63 -0.23
C VAL A 13 10.76 13.34 -0.11
N THR A 14 10.38 12.93 1.11
CA THR A 14 9.55 11.73 1.32
C THR A 14 8.22 11.83 0.59
N VAL A 15 7.51 12.96 0.74
CA VAL A 15 6.22 13.17 0.06
C VAL A 15 6.39 13.17 -1.45
N SER A 16 7.42 13.81 -1.98
CA SER A 16 7.70 13.83 -3.43
C SER A 16 7.96 12.42 -3.96
N LEU A 17 8.79 11.63 -3.28
CA LEU A 17 9.07 10.25 -3.65
C LEU A 17 7.80 9.37 -3.59
N MET A 18 6.98 9.53 -2.57
CA MET A 18 5.70 8.82 -2.45
C MET A 18 4.74 9.19 -3.57
N THR A 19 4.67 10.47 -3.95
CA THR A 19 3.84 10.95 -5.06
C THR A 19 4.29 10.35 -6.39
N VAL A 20 5.58 10.39 -6.69
CA VAL A 20 6.14 9.78 -7.91
C VAL A 20 5.87 8.27 -7.92
N ASN A 21 6.08 7.60 -6.79
CA ASN A 21 5.82 6.17 -6.64
C ASN A 21 4.34 5.82 -6.92
N VAL A 22 3.40 6.57 -6.34
CA VAL A 22 1.96 6.38 -6.61
C VAL A 22 1.65 6.55 -8.08
N ILE A 23 2.12 7.62 -8.72
CA ILE A 23 1.87 7.88 -10.15
C ILE A 23 2.40 6.72 -10.99
N ALA A 24 3.64 6.28 -10.78
CA ALA A 24 4.25 5.19 -11.53
C ALA A 24 3.45 3.89 -11.42
N TRP A 25 3.08 3.49 -10.20
CA TRP A 25 2.29 2.27 -9.99
C TRP A 25 0.85 2.38 -10.50
N CYS A 26 0.23 3.57 -10.40
CA CYS A 26 -1.09 3.81 -10.97
C CYS A 26 -1.09 3.65 -12.49
N LEU A 27 -0.09 4.17 -13.19
CA LEU A 27 0.03 4.01 -14.64
C LEU A 27 0.07 2.53 -15.04
N VAL A 28 0.87 1.71 -14.33
CA VAL A 28 0.93 0.26 -14.59
C VAL A 28 -0.40 -0.42 -14.26
N LEU A 29 -1.00 -0.10 -13.12
CA LEU A 29 -2.30 -0.67 -12.70
C LEU A 29 -3.42 -0.33 -13.67
N PHE A 30 -3.50 0.92 -14.15
CA PHE A 30 -4.51 1.33 -15.12
C PHE A 30 -4.32 0.62 -16.46
N THR A 31 -3.08 0.44 -16.92
CA THR A 31 -2.80 -0.34 -18.15
C THR A 31 -3.34 -1.76 -18.02
N VAL A 32 -3.07 -2.43 -16.89
CA VAL A 32 -3.57 -3.80 -16.64
C VAL A 32 -5.09 -3.82 -16.47
N ALA A 33 -5.68 -2.81 -15.83
CA ALA A 33 -7.13 -2.68 -15.68
C ALA A 33 -7.84 -2.51 -17.04
N ILE A 34 -7.27 -1.69 -17.93
CA ILE A 34 -7.79 -1.49 -19.30
C ILE A 34 -7.72 -2.82 -20.08
N ALA A 35 -6.59 -3.52 -20.02
CA ALA A 35 -6.44 -4.83 -20.65
C ALA A 35 -7.48 -5.84 -20.15
N LYS A 36 -7.76 -5.83 -18.82
CA LYS A 36 -8.81 -6.66 -18.21
C LYS A 36 -10.21 -6.30 -18.67
N PHE A 37 -10.47 -5.03 -18.97
CA PHE A 37 -11.75 -4.55 -19.47
C PHE A 37 -11.98 -4.96 -20.92
N ILE A 38 -10.96 -4.83 -21.78
CA ILE A 38 -11.04 -5.10 -23.23
C ILE A 38 -11.21 -6.60 -23.49
N LEU A 39 -10.58 -7.47 -22.70
CA LEU A 39 -10.57 -8.92 -22.93
C LEU A 39 -11.52 -9.64 -21.95
N PRO A 40 -12.77 -9.97 -22.38
CA PRO A 40 -13.78 -10.56 -21.49
C PRO A 40 -13.63 -12.08 -21.26
N VAL A 41 -12.43 -12.66 -21.48
CA VAL A 41 -12.15 -14.09 -21.30
C VAL A 41 -11.96 -14.38 -19.79
N PRO A 42 -12.76 -15.31 -19.18
CA PRO A 42 -12.74 -15.56 -17.74
C PRO A 42 -11.37 -15.99 -17.19
N ALA A 43 -10.62 -16.81 -17.93
CA ALA A 43 -9.27 -17.24 -17.53
C ALA A 43 -8.28 -16.05 -17.49
N TRP A 44 -8.32 -15.21 -18.51
CA TRP A 44 -7.53 -14.00 -18.62
C TRP A 44 -7.85 -13.00 -17.51
N ARG A 45 -9.13 -12.78 -17.22
CA ARG A 45 -9.57 -11.90 -16.13
C ARG A 45 -9.10 -12.37 -14.75
N ARG A 46 -9.07 -13.69 -14.52
CA ARG A 46 -8.51 -14.23 -13.26
C ARG A 46 -7.02 -14.01 -13.15
N TRP A 47 -6.27 -14.23 -14.23
CA TRP A 47 -4.83 -13.98 -14.27
C TRP A 47 -4.50 -12.50 -14.05
N LEU A 48 -5.16 -11.59 -14.76
CA LEU A 48 -4.98 -10.14 -14.60
C LEU A 48 -5.37 -9.67 -13.19
N SER A 49 -6.39 -10.25 -12.56
CA SER A 49 -6.74 -9.92 -11.17
C SER A 49 -5.61 -10.28 -10.20
N ARG A 50 -4.97 -11.43 -10.39
CA ARG A 50 -3.81 -11.82 -9.58
C ARG A 50 -2.62 -10.88 -9.84
N ALA A 51 -2.38 -10.52 -11.09
CA ALA A 51 -1.34 -9.56 -11.47
C ALA A 51 -1.58 -8.19 -10.80
N MET A 52 -2.83 -7.69 -10.80
CA MET A 52 -3.18 -6.44 -10.13
C MET A 52 -2.92 -6.50 -8.62
N THR A 53 -3.23 -7.62 -7.95
CA THR A 53 -2.92 -7.81 -6.54
C THR A 53 -1.40 -7.78 -6.31
N ALA A 54 -0.63 -8.49 -7.13
CA ALA A 54 0.83 -8.50 -7.03
C ALA A 54 1.45 -7.11 -7.26
N LEU A 55 0.90 -6.33 -8.22
CA LEU A 55 1.31 -4.95 -8.45
C LEU A 55 1.00 -4.05 -7.23
N ALA A 56 -0.18 -4.20 -6.63
CA ALA A 56 -0.54 -3.45 -5.42
C ALA A 56 0.37 -3.81 -4.23
N GLU A 57 0.72 -5.09 -4.05
CA GLU A 57 1.70 -5.53 -3.06
C GLU A 57 3.10 -4.95 -3.34
N GLY A 58 3.49 -4.86 -4.61
CA GLY A 58 4.74 -4.22 -5.04
C GLY A 58 4.77 -2.73 -4.68
N TRP A 59 3.67 -2.02 -4.94
CA TRP A 59 3.51 -0.62 -4.53
C TRP A 59 3.68 -0.45 -3.02
N ILE A 60 3.05 -1.29 -2.21
CA ILE A 60 3.21 -1.28 -0.75
C ILE A 60 4.68 -1.52 -0.37
N GLY A 61 5.34 -2.48 -1.04
CA GLY A 61 6.75 -2.79 -0.82
C GLY A 61 7.67 -1.59 -1.09
N THR A 62 7.43 -0.85 -2.19
CA THR A 62 8.19 0.37 -2.52
C THR A 62 7.91 1.51 -1.54
N ASN A 63 6.66 1.66 -1.06
CA ASN A 63 6.34 2.61 0.01
C ASN A 63 7.14 2.30 1.29
N ASN A 64 7.18 1.02 1.69
CA ASN A 64 7.95 0.59 2.86
C ASN A 64 9.45 0.86 2.70
N ALA A 65 9.99 0.67 1.50
CA ALA A 65 11.39 0.98 1.21
C ALA A 65 11.67 2.48 1.34
N ILE A 66 10.79 3.33 0.81
CA ILE A 66 10.90 4.79 0.93
C ILE A 66 10.87 5.21 2.40
N PHE A 67 9.93 4.71 3.21
CA PHE A 67 9.84 5.02 4.63
C PHE A 67 11.10 4.61 5.40
N ARG A 68 11.64 3.43 5.11
CA ARG A 68 12.89 2.96 5.74
C ARG A 68 14.09 3.83 5.35
N LEU A 69 14.26 4.14 4.08
CA LEU A 69 15.37 4.96 3.57
C LEU A 69 15.33 6.39 4.14
N MET A 70 14.15 6.94 4.28
CA MET A 70 13.98 8.29 4.83
C MET A 70 13.99 8.33 6.36
N GLY A 71 13.90 7.18 7.03
CA GLY A 71 13.78 7.11 8.49
C GLY A 71 12.51 7.82 9.00
N SER A 72 11.46 7.85 8.17
CA SER A 72 10.25 8.65 8.44
C SER A 72 9.26 7.93 9.36
N LEU A 73 9.32 6.60 9.44
CA LEU A 73 8.44 5.75 10.26
C LEU A 73 9.26 4.60 10.87
N PRO A 74 9.78 4.77 12.09
CA PRO A 74 10.39 3.67 12.83
C PRO A 74 9.28 2.72 13.31
N LEU A 75 8.93 1.72 12.50
CA LEU A 75 7.94 0.71 12.85
C LEU A 75 8.66 -0.50 13.46
N GLU A 76 8.24 -0.89 14.65
CA GLU A 76 8.63 -2.13 15.31
C GLU A 76 7.39 -3.02 15.49
N PRO A 77 6.91 -3.67 14.44
CA PRO A 77 5.75 -4.54 14.53
C PRO A 77 6.10 -5.77 15.39
N ARG A 78 5.23 -6.10 16.34
CA ARG A 78 5.37 -7.26 17.24
C ARG A 78 4.15 -8.16 17.12
N GLY A 79 4.29 -9.45 17.45
CA GLY A 79 3.17 -10.40 17.44
C GLY A 79 2.67 -10.76 16.05
N LEU A 80 3.56 -10.75 15.05
CA LEU A 80 3.22 -11.12 13.67
C LEU A 80 3.55 -12.58 13.34
N GLU A 81 4.01 -13.31 14.32
CA GLU A 81 4.36 -14.73 14.21
C GLU A 81 3.08 -15.55 13.99
N GLY A 82 3.14 -16.52 13.09
CA GLY A 82 2.00 -17.41 12.80
C GLY A 82 0.95 -16.83 11.85
N LEU A 83 1.13 -15.63 11.32
CA LEU A 83 0.25 -15.12 10.27
C LEU A 83 0.51 -15.85 8.94
N SER A 84 -0.57 -16.15 8.21
CA SER A 84 -0.53 -16.88 6.94
C SER A 84 -1.33 -16.18 5.85
N THR A 85 -0.83 -16.21 4.63
CA THR A 85 -1.55 -15.69 3.45
C THR A 85 -2.70 -16.60 2.99
N SER A 86 -2.83 -17.81 3.56
CA SER A 86 -3.90 -18.76 3.27
C SER A 86 -5.09 -18.66 4.23
N GLU A 87 -4.99 -17.85 5.27
CA GLU A 87 -6.03 -17.69 6.30
C GLU A 87 -6.75 -16.36 6.17
N TRP A 88 -7.94 -16.25 6.77
CA TRP A 88 -8.73 -15.02 6.77
C TRP A 88 -8.58 -14.29 8.11
N TYR A 89 -8.41 -12.98 8.04
CA TYR A 89 -8.22 -12.13 9.21
C TYR A 89 -9.19 -10.95 9.19
N LEU A 90 -9.70 -10.60 10.36
CA LEU A 90 -10.33 -9.31 10.61
C LEU A 90 -9.33 -8.45 11.36
N VAL A 91 -8.84 -7.39 10.71
CA VAL A 91 -7.91 -6.44 11.31
C VAL A 91 -8.69 -5.24 11.85
N VAL A 92 -8.59 -5.01 13.16
CA VAL A 92 -9.19 -3.86 13.83
C VAL A 92 -8.07 -2.98 14.39
N SER A 93 -8.10 -1.70 14.08
CA SER A 93 -7.10 -0.75 14.55
C SER A 93 -7.71 0.62 14.84
N ASN A 94 -7.06 1.37 15.72
CA ASN A 94 -7.37 2.79 15.88
C ASN A 94 -6.93 3.54 14.62
N HIS A 95 -7.85 4.33 14.05
CA HIS A 95 -7.57 5.14 12.87
C HIS A 95 -7.53 6.62 13.27
N ARG A 96 -6.37 7.24 13.16
CA ARG A 96 -6.13 8.65 13.52
C ARG A 96 -5.75 9.51 12.32
N SER A 97 -5.16 8.91 11.29
CA SER A 97 -4.68 9.62 10.10
C SER A 97 -4.61 8.72 8.87
N TRP A 98 -4.54 9.30 7.69
CA TRP A 98 -4.33 8.58 6.44
C TRP A 98 -3.04 7.75 6.42
N VAL A 99 -2.04 8.12 7.20
CA VAL A 99 -0.78 7.38 7.33
C VAL A 99 -1.00 6.00 7.93
N ASP A 100 -2.01 5.83 8.79
CA ASP A 100 -2.33 4.55 9.43
C ASP A 100 -2.68 3.48 8.38
N ILE A 101 -3.30 3.86 7.26
CA ILE A 101 -3.61 2.96 6.16
C ILE A 101 -2.32 2.43 5.54
N LEU A 102 -1.35 3.32 5.27
CA LEU A 102 -0.05 2.93 4.70
C LEU A 102 0.75 2.06 5.67
N VAL A 103 0.67 2.37 6.98
CA VAL A 103 1.31 1.57 8.03
C VAL A 103 0.72 0.16 8.09
N LEU A 104 -0.61 0.03 8.14
CA LEU A 104 -1.28 -1.28 8.17
C LEU A 104 -0.95 -2.09 6.92
N GLN A 105 -1.05 -1.48 5.74
CA GLN A 105 -0.65 -2.14 4.50
C GLN A 105 0.81 -2.60 4.55
N GLY A 106 1.70 -1.74 5.04
CA GLY A 106 3.12 -2.04 5.14
C GLY A 106 3.45 -3.18 6.11
N VAL A 107 2.80 -3.20 7.27
CA VAL A 107 3.00 -4.22 8.31
C VAL A 107 2.49 -5.58 7.85
N PHE A 108 1.31 -5.63 7.22
CA PHE A 108 0.66 -6.87 6.83
C PHE A 108 0.97 -7.34 5.39
N ASN A 109 1.71 -6.56 4.61
CA ASN A 109 2.06 -6.90 3.23
C ASN A 109 2.70 -8.28 3.14
N ARG A 110 2.10 -9.18 2.35
CA ARG A 110 2.55 -10.57 2.14
C ARG A 110 2.61 -11.44 3.40
N ARG A 111 1.99 -11.01 4.50
CA ARG A 111 1.88 -11.80 5.74
C ARG A 111 0.47 -12.37 5.92
N ILE A 112 -0.52 -11.64 5.45
CA ILE A 112 -1.93 -12.05 5.38
C ILE A 112 -2.45 -11.81 3.96
N PRO A 113 -3.65 -12.29 3.58
CA PRO A 113 -4.28 -11.92 2.32
C PRO A 113 -4.35 -10.41 2.16
N PHE A 114 -4.34 -9.94 0.90
CA PHE A 114 -4.35 -8.51 0.60
C PHE A 114 -5.46 -7.77 1.37
N LEU A 115 -5.08 -6.76 2.15
CA LEU A 115 -5.99 -5.99 3.00
C LEU A 115 -7.06 -5.27 2.18
N LYS A 116 -8.31 -5.44 2.58
CA LYS A 116 -9.46 -4.71 2.07
C LYS A 116 -10.00 -3.83 3.19
N PHE A 117 -10.17 -2.55 2.92
CA PHE A 117 -10.65 -1.59 3.92
C PHE A 117 -12.16 -1.40 3.78
N PHE A 118 -12.87 -1.38 4.91
CA PHE A 118 -14.26 -0.96 4.96
C PHE A 118 -14.30 0.57 5.00
N LEU A 119 -15.00 1.17 4.04
CA LEU A 119 -15.22 2.61 3.98
C LEU A 119 -16.68 2.92 4.35
N LYS A 120 -16.89 3.98 5.12
CA LYS A 120 -18.24 4.51 5.32
C LYS A 120 -18.81 4.95 3.98
N GLN A 121 -20.07 4.57 3.68
CA GLN A 121 -20.76 4.97 2.45
C GLN A 121 -20.75 6.50 2.24
N GLN A 122 -20.81 7.26 3.33
CA GLN A 122 -20.75 8.74 3.32
C GLN A 122 -19.40 9.34 2.87
N LEU A 123 -18.34 8.52 2.74
CA LEU A 123 -17.03 8.95 2.25
C LEU A 123 -16.85 8.67 0.74
N ILE A 124 -17.84 8.07 0.10
CA ILE A 124 -17.81 7.70 -1.32
C ILE A 124 -18.46 8.78 -2.20
N TRP A 125 -19.17 9.74 -1.56
CA TRP A 125 -19.90 10.85 -2.22
C TRP A 125 -19.46 12.19 -1.67
#